data_66d91b1fac63990e0f79c3d1d27d6f6f
#
_entry.id   66d91b1fac63990e0f79c3d1d27d6f6f
#
_cell.length_a   1.000
_cell.length_b   1.000
_cell.length_c   1.000
_cell.angle_alpha   90.00
_cell.angle_beta   90.00
_cell.angle_gamma   90.00
#
_symmetry.space_group_name_H-M   'P 1'
#
loop_
_entity.id
_entity.type
_entity.pdbx_description
1 polymer ?
#
loop_
_entity_poly.entity_id
_entity_poly.type
_entity_poly.pdbx_seq_one_letter_code
_entity_poly.pdbx_strand_id
1 'polypeptide(L)'
;MKPYLLSAKQLIDKVKKSELSSVDVANSFIERIEEFEKDVYAWAFFDKTSFLEKAKEADDWRLSGKPLGPLHGLPVAIKDIFKTDDMPTGYGTPIKEGQRSRNESEVVRLLKNAGAIIMGKTVTTELAYFDPGKTTNPYDYSRTPGGSSSGSAAAVAAFMAPVAIGSQTNGSVIRPASYCGVIGYKPSYGLISRSGVLRLSFLLDQVGIFGRTIEDMGLISKAIISKDSKDASTRIYPTENMESSVLQDHPFDPKFVFVQTPKWKNLDSDSKKAFDRLRKKLEKNIVDFQDPSSFEKIFEYQQIIMETDMAHNLSYFYETNKNKIGKKLKEAIERGQSYKSKDYAEAVDNIETLYDNMSELFHHFHAIITPATTGEAPKGLAYTGSPEFCTIWTYLGMPSISLPILEGSNKMPLGVQVVGEKFDDVRFLRSANWLLKKLKK
;
A
#
# COMPACT_ATOMS: atom_id res chain seq x y z
N MET A 1 -22.26 12.35 13.85
CA MET A 1 -21.64 11.46 12.80
C MET A 1 -20.66 10.55 13.54
N LYS A 2 -20.67 9.25 13.27
CA LYS A 2 -19.79 8.28 13.94
C LYS A 2 -18.31 8.55 13.54
N PRO A 3 -17.36 8.66 14.48
CA PRO A 3 -15.96 8.98 14.19
C PRO A 3 -15.30 8.06 13.18
N TYR A 4 -15.59 6.76 13.15
CA TYR A 4 -15.00 5.83 12.19
C TYR A 4 -15.32 6.14 10.71
N LEU A 5 -16.35 6.94 10.42
CA LEU A 5 -16.70 7.38 9.06
C LEU A 5 -15.86 8.56 8.56
N LEU A 6 -15.19 9.28 9.47
CA LEU A 6 -14.37 10.44 9.14
C LEU A 6 -13.04 10.03 8.48
N SER A 7 -12.49 10.91 7.63
CA SER A 7 -11.12 10.77 7.13
C SER A 7 -10.10 10.98 8.26
N ALA A 8 -8.84 10.58 8.04
CA ALA A 8 -7.78 10.82 9.01
C ALA A 8 -7.62 12.31 9.32
N LYS A 9 -7.66 13.14 8.28
CA LYS A 9 -7.59 14.61 8.44
C LYS A 9 -8.72 15.17 9.29
N GLN A 10 -9.97 14.73 9.01
CA GLN A 10 -11.13 15.17 9.77
C GLN A 10 -11.06 14.74 11.25
N LEU A 11 -10.57 13.54 11.53
CA LEU A 11 -10.36 13.06 12.90
C LEU A 11 -9.36 13.95 13.66
N ILE A 12 -8.20 14.19 13.04
CA ILE A 12 -7.15 15.04 13.64
C ILE A 12 -7.67 16.45 13.92
N ASP A 13 -8.38 17.06 12.96
CA ASP A 13 -8.91 18.40 13.12
C ASP A 13 -9.91 18.49 14.28
N LYS A 14 -10.77 17.49 14.42
CA LYS A 14 -11.74 17.43 15.53
C LYS A 14 -11.08 17.19 16.88
N VAL A 15 -10.06 16.34 16.95
CA VAL A 15 -9.30 16.11 18.19
C VAL A 15 -8.54 17.37 18.59
N LYS A 16 -7.87 18.05 17.65
CA LYS A 16 -7.16 19.30 17.91
C LYS A 16 -8.08 20.43 18.39
N LYS A 17 -9.29 20.49 17.85
CA LYS A 17 -10.31 21.47 18.27
C LYS A 17 -11.08 21.08 19.54
N SER A 18 -10.77 19.94 20.14
CA SER A 18 -11.50 19.36 21.28
C SER A 18 -13.00 19.08 21.00
N GLU A 19 -13.35 18.88 19.72
CA GLU A 19 -14.70 18.44 19.32
C GLU A 19 -14.87 16.92 19.52
N LEU A 20 -13.75 16.18 19.55
CA LEU A 20 -13.66 14.76 19.92
C LEU A 20 -12.44 14.59 20.85
N SER A 21 -12.51 13.63 21.76
CA SER A 21 -11.33 13.11 22.43
C SER A 21 -10.70 11.98 21.62
N SER A 22 -9.42 11.69 21.85
CA SER A 22 -8.76 10.51 21.28
C SER A 22 -9.43 9.23 21.79
N VAL A 23 -9.97 9.24 23.00
CA VAL A 23 -10.75 8.13 23.58
C VAL A 23 -12.08 7.93 22.85
N ASP A 24 -12.80 9.01 22.48
CA ASP A 24 -14.03 8.90 21.65
C ASP A 24 -13.72 8.27 20.28
N VAL A 25 -12.61 8.69 19.68
CA VAL A 25 -12.13 8.12 18.40
C VAL A 25 -11.82 6.64 18.58
N ALA A 26 -11.05 6.27 19.62
CA ALA A 26 -10.68 4.88 19.88
C ALA A 26 -11.90 4.00 20.12
N ASN A 27 -12.84 4.43 20.96
CA ASN A 27 -14.07 3.69 21.21
C ASN A 27 -14.88 3.45 19.93
N SER A 28 -14.99 4.44 19.06
CA SER A 28 -15.70 4.30 17.79
C SER A 28 -15.08 3.24 16.86
N PHE A 29 -13.74 3.14 16.80
CA PHE A 29 -13.08 2.09 16.04
C PHE A 29 -13.14 0.72 16.72
N ILE A 30 -13.11 0.66 18.05
CA ILE A 30 -13.29 -0.58 18.81
C ILE A 30 -14.67 -1.18 18.55
N GLU A 31 -15.75 -0.38 18.62
CA GLU A 31 -17.09 -0.83 18.28
C GLU A 31 -17.13 -1.42 16.87
N ARG A 32 -16.46 -0.76 15.91
CA ARG A 32 -16.43 -1.23 14.53
C ARG A 32 -15.62 -2.52 14.36
N ILE A 33 -14.51 -2.69 15.10
CA ILE A 33 -13.73 -3.92 15.11
C ILE A 33 -14.55 -5.06 15.73
N GLU A 34 -15.19 -4.86 16.88
CA GLU A 34 -16.00 -5.87 17.55
C GLU A 34 -17.19 -6.34 16.66
N GLU A 35 -17.75 -5.46 15.83
CA GLU A 35 -18.82 -5.79 14.90
C GLU A 35 -18.36 -6.67 13.72
N PHE A 36 -17.19 -6.35 13.10
CA PHE A 36 -16.81 -6.90 11.79
C PHE A 36 -15.61 -7.86 11.81
N GLU A 37 -14.74 -7.83 12.82
CA GLU A 37 -13.51 -8.64 12.81
C GLU A 37 -13.79 -10.15 12.77
N LYS A 38 -14.90 -10.61 13.35
CA LYS A 38 -15.32 -12.01 13.31
C LYS A 38 -15.57 -12.56 11.89
N ASP A 39 -15.86 -11.68 10.93
CA ASP A 39 -16.14 -12.01 9.54
C ASP A 39 -14.99 -11.62 8.61
N VAL A 40 -14.27 -10.53 8.92
CA VAL A 40 -13.22 -9.95 8.06
C VAL A 40 -11.82 -10.50 8.36
N TYR A 41 -11.52 -10.82 9.61
CA TYR A 41 -10.22 -11.34 10.05
C TYR A 41 -9.04 -10.48 9.61
N ALA A 42 -9.15 -9.15 9.78
CA ALA A 42 -8.13 -8.21 9.35
C ALA A 42 -6.94 -8.08 10.31
N TRP A 43 -7.13 -8.43 11.59
CA TRP A 43 -6.13 -8.21 12.63
C TRP A 43 -5.32 -9.48 12.93
N ALA A 44 -3.99 -9.34 12.87
CA ALA A 44 -3.03 -10.32 13.39
C ALA A 44 -2.86 -10.15 14.90
N PHE A 45 -2.89 -8.90 15.39
CA PHE A 45 -2.87 -8.56 16.79
C PHE A 45 -3.64 -7.26 17.03
N PHE A 46 -4.59 -7.30 17.97
CA PHE A 46 -5.32 -6.13 18.45
C PHE A 46 -5.58 -6.27 19.94
N ASP A 47 -5.22 -5.26 20.72
CA ASP A 47 -5.46 -5.19 22.17
C ASP A 47 -6.26 -3.93 22.50
N LYS A 48 -7.54 -4.12 22.79
CA LYS A 48 -8.49 -3.06 23.11
C LYS A 48 -8.04 -2.20 24.31
N THR A 49 -7.52 -2.84 25.35
CA THR A 49 -7.09 -2.16 26.57
C THR A 49 -5.90 -1.25 26.30
N SER A 50 -4.87 -1.80 25.68
CA SER A 50 -3.68 -1.04 25.29
C SER A 50 -4.01 0.11 24.33
N PHE A 51 -4.94 -0.09 23.39
CA PHE A 51 -5.37 0.96 22.48
C PHE A 51 -6.06 2.13 23.20
N LEU A 52 -6.94 1.82 24.16
CA LEU A 52 -7.62 2.84 25.00
C LEU A 52 -6.65 3.57 25.91
N GLU A 53 -5.68 2.87 26.50
CA GLU A 53 -4.63 3.51 27.32
C GLU A 53 -3.84 4.54 26.52
N LYS A 54 -3.37 4.18 25.31
CA LYS A 54 -2.67 5.11 24.41
C LYS A 54 -3.54 6.30 23.97
N ALA A 55 -4.84 6.06 23.76
CA ALA A 55 -5.77 7.13 23.43
C ALA A 55 -5.94 8.11 24.60
N LYS A 56 -6.01 7.59 25.85
CA LYS A 56 -6.02 8.41 27.05
C LYS A 56 -4.73 9.20 27.21
N GLU A 57 -3.58 8.58 27.03
CA GLU A 57 -2.28 9.27 27.06
C GLU A 57 -2.23 10.44 26.03
N ALA A 58 -2.80 10.26 24.84
CA ALA A 58 -2.89 11.31 23.84
C ALA A 58 -3.80 12.46 24.30
N ASP A 59 -4.94 12.18 24.96
CA ASP A 59 -5.80 13.19 25.52
C ASP A 59 -5.13 13.93 26.70
N ASP A 60 -4.45 13.22 27.60
CA ASP A 60 -3.69 13.82 28.71
C ASP A 60 -2.57 14.73 28.17
N TRP A 61 -1.88 14.32 27.09
CA TRP A 61 -0.89 15.17 26.42
C TRP A 61 -1.52 16.46 25.88
N ARG A 62 -2.65 16.37 25.20
CA ARG A 62 -3.37 17.53 24.67
C ARG A 62 -3.80 18.47 25.79
N LEU A 63 -4.35 17.95 26.87
CA LEU A 63 -4.81 18.72 28.03
C LEU A 63 -3.65 19.38 28.80
N SER A 64 -2.44 18.84 28.71
CA SER A 64 -1.25 19.45 29.32
C SER A 64 -0.77 20.73 28.62
N GLY A 65 -1.39 21.13 27.50
CA GLY A 65 -1.02 22.33 26.73
C GLY A 65 0.30 22.20 25.93
N LYS A 66 0.90 21.01 25.87
CA LYS A 66 2.11 20.76 25.08
C LYS A 66 1.82 20.82 23.58
N PRO A 67 2.83 21.13 22.73
CA PRO A 67 2.66 21.14 21.29
C PRO A 67 2.16 19.77 20.76
N LEU A 68 1.16 19.82 19.87
CA LEU A 68 0.59 18.63 19.26
C LEU A 68 1.29 18.31 17.96
N GLY A 69 1.66 17.04 17.79
CA GLY A 69 2.16 16.53 16.51
C GLY A 69 1.15 16.63 15.38
N PRO A 70 1.58 16.54 14.12
CA PRO A 70 0.68 16.65 12.97
C PRO A 70 -0.38 15.55 12.94
N LEU A 71 -0.10 14.35 13.47
CA LEU A 71 -1.00 13.19 13.51
C LEU A 71 -1.57 12.93 14.93
N HIS A 72 -1.57 13.93 15.80
CA HIS A 72 -1.95 13.74 17.21
C HIS A 72 -3.32 13.07 17.36
N GLY A 73 -3.34 11.95 18.11
CA GLY A 73 -4.54 11.18 18.42
C GLY A 73 -5.09 10.33 17.27
N LEU A 74 -4.43 10.31 16.10
CA LEU A 74 -4.87 9.50 14.96
C LEU A 74 -4.52 8.02 15.15
N PRO A 75 -5.50 7.10 15.11
CA PRO A 75 -5.23 5.67 15.06
C PRO A 75 -4.64 5.26 13.71
N VAL A 76 -3.57 4.46 13.72
CA VAL A 76 -2.93 3.91 12.52
C VAL A 76 -2.75 2.41 12.68
N ALA A 77 -3.24 1.63 11.71
CA ALA A 77 -3.02 0.20 11.65
C ALA A 77 -1.71 -0.13 10.91
N ILE A 78 -0.97 -1.14 11.36
CA ILE A 78 0.36 -1.47 10.82
C ILE A 78 0.41 -2.92 10.36
N LYS A 79 0.79 -3.18 9.10
CA LYS A 79 0.99 -4.54 8.59
C LYS A 79 1.98 -5.33 9.46
N ASP A 80 1.68 -6.60 9.70
CA ASP A 80 2.45 -7.46 10.61
C ASP A 80 3.80 -7.92 10.08
N ILE A 81 4.48 -7.05 9.33
CA ILE A 81 5.89 -7.17 8.95
C ILE A 81 6.74 -6.00 9.44
N PHE A 82 6.11 -4.95 9.97
CA PHE A 82 6.80 -3.81 10.58
C PHE A 82 7.01 -4.10 12.06
N LYS A 83 8.25 -4.04 12.52
CA LYS A 83 8.56 -4.24 13.93
C LYS A 83 7.96 -3.13 14.78
N THR A 84 7.38 -3.53 15.90
CA THR A 84 6.91 -2.67 16.98
C THR A 84 7.53 -3.19 18.28
N ASP A 85 7.84 -2.31 19.22
CA ASP A 85 8.42 -2.67 20.52
C ASP A 85 7.36 -3.17 21.53
N ASP A 86 6.13 -2.71 21.36
CA ASP A 86 5.00 -2.95 22.28
C ASP A 86 4.04 -4.07 21.83
N MET A 87 4.12 -4.53 20.58
CA MET A 87 3.26 -5.60 20.04
C MET A 87 4.09 -6.70 19.37
N PRO A 88 3.57 -7.94 19.29
CA PRO A 88 4.24 -9.01 18.53
C PRO A 88 4.33 -8.67 17.04
N THR A 89 5.32 -9.24 16.37
CA THR A 89 5.49 -9.17 14.91
C THR A 89 5.71 -10.57 14.36
N GLY A 90 4.63 -11.16 13.83
CA GLY A 90 4.55 -12.58 13.46
C GLY A 90 4.92 -12.87 11.99
N TYR A 91 4.97 -11.86 11.12
CA TYR A 91 5.27 -12.00 9.69
C TYR A 91 4.31 -12.95 8.93
N GLY A 92 3.09 -13.17 9.46
CA GLY A 92 2.11 -14.08 8.88
C GLY A 92 2.54 -15.55 8.90
N THR A 93 3.47 -15.93 9.76
CA THR A 93 4.00 -17.30 9.88
C THR A 93 3.99 -17.78 11.33
N PRO A 94 3.65 -19.05 11.59
CA PRO A 94 3.72 -19.61 12.94
C PRO A 94 5.13 -19.66 13.53
N ILE A 95 6.17 -19.51 12.69
CA ILE A 95 7.57 -19.50 13.11
C ILE A 95 7.87 -18.30 14.05
N LYS A 96 7.17 -17.19 13.85
CA LYS A 96 7.37 -15.93 14.60
C LYS A 96 6.16 -15.53 15.45
N GLU A 97 5.18 -16.39 15.58
CA GLU A 97 3.97 -16.10 16.35
C GLU A 97 4.31 -15.68 17.79
N GLY A 98 3.71 -14.58 18.24
CA GLY A 98 3.90 -14.03 19.60
C GLY A 98 5.26 -13.39 19.87
N GLN A 99 6.21 -13.41 18.94
CA GLN A 99 7.53 -12.83 19.16
C GLN A 99 7.50 -11.31 19.11
N ARG A 100 8.04 -10.67 20.16
CA ARG A 100 8.19 -9.21 20.24
C ARG A 100 9.62 -8.80 19.83
N SER A 101 9.72 -7.66 19.15
CA SER A 101 11.01 -7.04 18.82
C SER A 101 11.42 -6.07 19.92
N ARG A 102 12.74 -5.94 20.17
CA ARG A 102 13.29 -4.89 21.05
C ARG A 102 13.38 -3.53 20.34
N ASN A 103 13.29 -3.53 19.02
CA ASN A 103 13.41 -2.34 18.18
C ASN A 103 12.16 -2.22 17.34
N GLU A 104 11.74 -0.97 17.08
CA GLU A 104 10.65 -0.67 16.16
C GLU A 104 11.18 -0.28 14.78
N SER A 105 10.30 -0.35 13.77
CA SER A 105 10.60 0.13 12.43
C SER A 105 10.62 1.65 12.39
N GLU A 106 11.40 2.22 11.47
CA GLU A 106 11.52 3.68 11.33
C GLU A 106 10.15 4.33 11.05
N VAL A 107 9.31 3.69 10.24
CA VAL A 107 7.94 4.17 9.97
C VAL A 107 7.11 4.24 11.25
N VAL A 108 7.17 3.23 12.10
CA VAL A 108 6.42 3.23 13.38
C VAL A 108 6.93 4.34 14.29
N ARG A 109 8.26 4.50 14.40
CA ARG A 109 8.89 5.57 15.19
C ARG A 109 8.45 6.97 14.70
N LEU A 110 8.44 7.20 13.39
CA LEU A 110 8.03 8.47 12.81
C LEU A 110 6.54 8.77 13.04
N LEU A 111 5.67 7.76 12.90
CA LEU A 111 4.24 7.90 13.20
C LEU A 111 4.00 8.24 14.67
N LYS A 112 4.65 7.54 15.61
CA LYS A 112 4.58 7.84 17.05
C LYS A 112 5.08 9.25 17.34
N ASN A 113 6.21 9.66 16.76
CA ASN A 113 6.76 11.02 16.91
C ASN A 113 5.82 12.11 16.36
N ALA A 114 5.05 11.80 15.32
CA ALA A 114 4.02 12.68 14.80
C ALA A 114 2.75 12.73 15.68
N GLY A 115 2.67 11.90 16.73
CA GLY A 115 1.55 11.82 17.67
C GLY A 115 0.46 10.82 17.28
N ALA A 116 0.71 9.94 16.30
CA ALA A 116 -0.22 8.87 15.93
C ALA A 116 -0.24 7.75 16.99
N ILE A 117 -1.38 7.09 17.10
CA ILE A 117 -1.59 5.93 17.98
C ILE A 117 -1.50 4.67 17.13
N ILE A 118 -0.48 3.82 17.36
CA ILE A 118 -0.42 2.52 16.71
C ILE A 118 -1.45 1.61 17.36
N MET A 119 -2.53 1.33 16.63
CA MET A 119 -3.71 0.67 17.18
C MET A 119 -3.64 -0.86 17.16
N GLY A 120 -2.83 -1.45 16.26
CA GLY A 120 -2.72 -2.91 16.12
C GLY A 120 -1.95 -3.32 14.88
N LYS A 121 -1.78 -4.65 14.74
CA LYS A 121 -1.06 -5.30 13.63
C LYS A 121 -2.06 -5.96 12.69
N THR A 122 -2.00 -5.62 11.40
CA THR A 122 -2.90 -6.19 10.38
C THR A 122 -2.30 -7.42 9.72
N VAL A 123 -3.16 -8.36 9.34
CA VAL A 123 -2.76 -9.63 8.69
C VAL A 123 -1.97 -9.38 7.42
N THR A 124 -0.90 -10.13 7.27
CA THR A 124 -0.11 -10.27 6.05
C THR A 124 -0.20 -11.70 5.52
N THR A 125 0.11 -11.92 4.25
CA THR A 125 0.42 -13.25 3.74
C THR A 125 1.70 -13.78 4.37
N GLU A 126 1.96 -15.09 4.32
CA GLU A 126 3.15 -15.71 4.88
C GLU A 126 4.43 -15.03 4.36
N LEU A 127 5.25 -14.51 5.30
CA LEU A 127 6.48 -13.76 5.01
C LEU A 127 6.30 -12.73 3.88
N ALA A 128 5.11 -12.10 3.80
CA ALA A 128 4.73 -11.13 2.79
C ALA A 128 4.76 -11.64 1.33
N TYR A 129 4.79 -12.96 1.10
CA TYR A 129 4.77 -13.60 -0.22
C TYR A 129 3.33 -13.98 -0.64
N PHE A 130 3.10 -15.08 -1.38
CA PHE A 130 1.80 -15.38 -2.00
C PHE A 130 0.87 -16.28 -1.20
N ASP A 131 1.32 -16.96 -0.14
CA ASP A 131 0.47 -17.84 0.66
C ASP A 131 -0.47 -17.01 1.56
N PRO A 132 -1.80 -17.08 1.33
CA PRO A 132 -2.76 -16.16 1.97
C PRO A 132 -2.85 -16.33 3.48
N GLY A 133 -3.16 -15.23 4.18
CA GLY A 133 -3.65 -15.27 5.56
C GLY A 133 -5.15 -15.53 5.64
N LYS A 134 -5.71 -15.34 6.83
CA LYS A 134 -7.11 -15.62 7.15
C LYS A 134 -8.11 -14.55 6.67
N THR A 135 -7.66 -13.40 6.21
CA THR A 135 -8.50 -12.23 5.91
C THR A 135 -9.42 -12.45 4.73
N THR A 136 -10.66 -12.02 4.86
CA THR A 136 -11.69 -12.02 3.81
C THR A 136 -11.88 -10.61 3.24
N ASN A 137 -12.55 -10.51 2.09
CA ASN A 137 -12.87 -9.23 1.48
C ASN A 137 -14.14 -8.64 2.11
N PRO A 138 -14.13 -7.40 2.62
CA PRO A 138 -15.31 -6.79 3.27
C PRO A 138 -16.53 -6.60 2.35
N TYR A 139 -16.36 -6.60 1.04
CA TYR A 139 -17.47 -6.54 0.07
C TYR A 139 -18.13 -7.89 -0.17
N ASP A 140 -17.38 -8.99 -0.05
CA ASP A 140 -17.85 -10.36 -0.22
C ASP A 140 -16.87 -11.29 0.53
N TYR A 141 -17.28 -11.82 1.68
CA TYR A 141 -16.45 -12.66 2.54
C TYR A 141 -16.03 -14.00 1.87
N SER A 142 -16.65 -14.38 0.77
CA SER A 142 -16.23 -15.54 -0.03
C SER A 142 -15.06 -15.24 -0.97
N ARG A 143 -14.62 -13.98 -1.05
CA ARG A 143 -13.55 -13.52 -1.94
C ARG A 143 -12.30 -13.11 -1.19
N THR A 144 -11.17 -13.16 -1.89
CA THR A 144 -9.89 -12.68 -1.36
C THR A 144 -9.90 -11.14 -1.23
N PRO A 145 -9.27 -10.58 -0.17
CA PRO A 145 -9.01 -9.13 -0.10
C PRO A 145 -7.77 -8.73 -0.94
N GLY A 146 -7.10 -9.70 -1.59
CA GLY A 146 -5.78 -9.52 -2.16
C GLY A 146 -4.67 -9.72 -1.12
N GLY A 147 -3.46 -9.29 -1.45
CA GLY A 147 -2.27 -9.41 -0.57
C GLY A 147 -1.02 -8.80 -1.22
N SER A 148 0.08 -8.78 -0.49
CA SER A 148 0.30 -9.35 0.84
C SER A 148 -0.24 -8.48 1.99
N SER A 149 -0.59 -7.20 1.79
CA SER A 149 -1.16 -6.31 2.81
C SER A 149 -2.68 -6.50 2.94
N SER A 150 -3.13 -7.77 3.07
CA SER A 150 -4.54 -8.17 3.08
C SER A 150 -5.33 -7.50 4.21
N GLY A 151 -4.86 -7.61 5.44
CA GLY A 151 -5.53 -7.02 6.60
C GLY A 151 -5.52 -5.50 6.57
N SER A 152 -4.46 -4.86 6.04
CA SER A 152 -4.39 -3.39 5.96
C SER A 152 -5.47 -2.81 5.03
N ALA A 153 -5.65 -3.40 3.86
CA ALA A 153 -6.69 -2.97 2.93
C ALA A 153 -8.10 -3.28 3.48
N ALA A 154 -8.30 -4.48 4.02
CA ALA A 154 -9.58 -4.92 4.57
C ALA A 154 -10.01 -4.09 5.80
N ALA A 155 -9.08 -3.77 6.72
CA ALA A 155 -9.37 -2.95 7.89
C ALA A 155 -9.85 -1.53 7.50
N VAL A 156 -9.22 -0.91 6.50
CA VAL A 156 -9.64 0.41 6.01
C VAL A 156 -10.99 0.32 5.29
N ALA A 157 -11.20 -0.72 4.46
CA ALA A 157 -12.44 -0.93 3.73
C ALA A 157 -13.64 -1.21 4.65
N ALA A 158 -13.43 -1.95 5.74
CA ALA A 158 -14.44 -2.22 6.76
C ALA A 158 -14.62 -1.09 7.78
N PHE A 159 -13.93 0.05 7.61
CA PHE A 159 -13.92 1.17 8.57
C PHE A 159 -13.41 0.80 9.96
N MET A 160 -12.60 -0.25 10.09
CA MET A 160 -11.95 -0.66 11.34
C MET A 160 -10.65 0.13 11.61
N ALA A 161 -10.14 0.86 10.62
CA ALA A 161 -9.04 1.79 10.75
C ALA A 161 -9.23 2.96 9.79
N PRO A 162 -8.84 4.20 10.16
CA PRO A 162 -8.92 5.35 9.23
C PRO A 162 -7.85 5.27 8.14
N VAL A 163 -6.65 4.81 8.51
CA VAL A 163 -5.50 4.58 7.64
C VAL A 163 -4.72 3.34 8.09
N ALA A 164 -4.03 2.72 7.16
CA ALA A 164 -3.15 1.59 7.45
C ALA A 164 -1.85 1.68 6.65
N ILE A 165 -0.76 1.16 7.22
CA ILE A 165 0.53 1.01 6.55
C ILE A 165 0.66 -0.42 6.02
N GLY A 166 1.17 -0.55 4.81
CA GLY A 166 1.52 -1.80 4.18
C GLY A 166 2.84 -1.73 3.42
N SER A 167 3.09 -2.72 2.58
CA SER A 167 4.30 -2.81 1.76
C SER A 167 4.01 -3.44 0.40
N GLN A 168 4.85 -3.15 -0.58
CA GLN A 168 4.77 -3.73 -1.92
C GLN A 168 6.16 -4.09 -2.43
N THR A 169 6.30 -5.36 -2.86
CA THR A 169 7.49 -5.90 -3.57
C THR A 169 7.16 -6.18 -5.04
N ASN A 170 5.87 -6.37 -5.32
CA ASN A 170 5.32 -6.52 -6.68
C ASN A 170 3.98 -5.78 -6.80
N GLY A 171 2.89 -6.26 -6.16
CA GLY A 171 1.56 -5.66 -6.22
C GLY A 171 0.85 -5.54 -4.88
N SER A 172 1.58 -5.60 -3.75
CA SER A 172 1.00 -5.85 -2.42
C SER A 172 0.38 -4.63 -1.72
N VAL A 173 0.31 -3.46 -2.37
CA VAL A 173 -0.46 -2.28 -1.95
C VAL A 173 -1.59 -2.03 -2.96
N ILE A 174 -1.24 -1.92 -4.23
CA ILE A 174 -2.16 -1.55 -5.30
C ILE A 174 -3.25 -2.61 -5.50
N ARG A 175 -2.86 -3.90 -5.52
CA ARG A 175 -3.81 -5.01 -5.72
C ARG A 175 -4.84 -5.13 -4.58
N PRO A 176 -4.46 -5.25 -3.29
CA PRO A 176 -5.46 -5.32 -2.22
C PRO A 176 -6.29 -4.03 -2.10
N ALA A 177 -5.73 -2.85 -2.40
CA ALA A 177 -6.51 -1.61 -2.45
C ALA A 177 -7.60 -1.66 -3.53
N SER A 178 -7.27 -2.18 -4.73
CA SER A 178 -8.22 -2.38 -5.81
C SER A 178 -9.37 -3.32 -5.39
N TYR A 179 -9.03 -4.48 -4.84
CA TYR A 179 -10.02 -5.50 -4.47
C TYR A 179 -10.90 -5.09 -3.29
N CYS A 180 -10.37 -4.30 -2.37
CA CYS A 180 -11.10 -3.81 -1.19
C CYS A 180 -11.73 -2.42 -1.39
N GLY A 181 -11.65 -1.83 -2.58
CA GLY A 181 -12.32 -0.55 -2.88
C GLY A 181 -11.81 0.63 -2.05
N VAL A 182 -10.54 0.66 -1.70
CA VAL A 182 -9.89 1.74 -0.95
C VAL A 182 -8.79 2.39 -1.77
N ILE A 183 -8.31 3.55 -1.34
CA ILE A 183 -7.12 4.15 -1.91
C ILE A 183 -5.89 3.44 -1.32
N GLY A 184 -5.04 2.93 -2.20
CA GLY A 184 -3.72 2.41 -1.83
C GLY A 184 -2.64 3.15 -2.58
N TYR A 185 -1.72 3.77 -1.86
CA TYR A 185 -0.63 4.57 -2.43
C TYR A 185 0.72 3.95 -2.10
N LYS A 186 1.51 3.71 -3.13
CA LYS A 186 2.90 3.31 -3.10
C LYS A 186 3.73 4.50 -3.61
N PRO A 187 4.46 5.21 -2.74
CA PRO A 187 5.34 6.32 -3.13
C PRO A 187 6.46 5.88 -4.07
N SER A 188 7.20 6.82 -4.60
CA SER A 188 8.47 6.57 -5.29
C SER A 188 9.42 5.77 -4.42
N TYR A 189 10.13 4.80 -5.02
CA TYR A 189 11.15 4.01 -4.33
C TYR A 189 12.18 4.91 -3.65
N GLY A 190 12.49 4.64 -2.39
CA GLY A 190 13.46 5.39 -1.62
C GLY A 190 12.93 6.67 -0.95
N LEU A 191 11.63 6.92 -0.92
CA LEU A 191 11.05 8.02 -0.13
C LEU A 191 10.80 7.63 1.33
N ILE A 192 10.39 6.40 1.59
CA ILE A 192 10.06 5.90 2.93
C ILE A 192 11.03 4.80 3.33
N SER A 193 11.58 4.90 4.53
CA SER A 193 12.52 3.92 5.08
C SER A 193 11.86 2.55 5.30
N ARG A 194 12.64 1.50 5.02
CA ARG A 194 12.30 0.09 5.27
C ARG A 194 13.05 -0.49 6.46
N SER A 195 13.74 0.36 7.24
CA SER A 195 14.43 -0.07 8.45
C SER A 195 13.45 -0.68 9.46
N GLY A 196 13.75 -1.89 9.94
CA GLY A 196 12.88 -2.61 10.86
C GLY A 196 11.64 -3.25 10.21
N VAL A 197 11.59 -3.35 8.88
CA VAL A 197 10.57 -4.07 8.12
C VAL A 197 11.15 -5.42 7.65
N LEU A 198 10.33 -6.47 7.59
CA LEU A 198 10.74 -7.73 6.95
C LEU A 198 11.15 -7.45 5.51
N ARG A 199 12.37 -7.81 5.16
CA ARG A 199 12.90 -7.58 3.81
C ARG A 199 12.65 -8.80 2.93
N LEU A 200 12.01 -8.59 1.77
CA LEU A 200 11.96 -9.53 0.68
C LEU A 200 13.02 -9.21 -0.37
N SER A 201 13.03 -7.96 -0.87
CA SER A 201 13.98 -7.50 -1.88
C SER A 201 14.49 -6.12 -1.53
N PHE A 202 15.79 -5.92 -1.63
CA PHE A 202 16.41 -4.61 -1.40
C PHE A 202 16.00 -3.59 -2.46
N LEU A 203 15.86 -4.03 -3.71
CA LEU A 203 15.56 -3.14 -4.84
C LEU A 203 14.07 -2.91 -5.08
N LEU A 204 13.21 -3.84 -4.63
CA LEU A 204 11.78 -3.81 -4.98
C LEU A 204 10.88 -3.42 -3.81
N ASP A 205 11.29 -3.66 -2.55
CA ASP A 205 10.44 -3.39 -1.39
C ASP A 205 10.15 -1.89 -1.23
N GLN A 206 8.88 -1.55 -1.08
CA GLN A 206 8.40 -0.19 -0.87
C GLN A 206 7.31 -0.19 0.19
N VAL A 207 7.31 0.83 1.05
CA VAL A 207 6.23 1.07 2.00
C VAL A 207 5.06 1.72 1.27
N GLY A 208 3.83 1.35 1.65
CA GLY A 208 2.63 1.97 1.09
C GLY A 208 1.59 2.29 2.16
N ILE A 209 0.64 3.11 1.79
CA ILE A 209 -0.38 3.69 2.64
C ILE A 209 -1.74 3.33 2.09
N PHE A 210 -2.66 2.92 2.97
CA PHE A 210 -4.07 2.70 2.67
C PHE A 210 -4.92 3.74 3.40
N GLY A 211 -5.92 4.27 2.73
CA GLY A 211 -6.85 5.24 3.31
C GLY A 211 -8.06 5.46 2.42
N ARG A 212 -8.85 6.48 2.75
CA ARG A 212 -10.11 6.76 2.03
C ARG A 212 -10.09 8.05 1.22
N THR A 213 -9.10 8.93 1.43
CA THR A 213 -8.96 10.20 0.72
C THR A 213 -7.53 10.42 0.23
N ILE A 214 -7.36 11.21 -0.82
CA ILE A 214 -6.01 11.62 -1.29
C ILE A 214 -5.35 12.54 -0.26
N GLU A 215 -6.13 13.32 0.47
CA GLU A 215 -5.64 14.17 1.56
C GLU A 215 -4.95 13.34 2.64
N ASP A 216 -5.55 12.19 3.02
CA ASP A 216 -4.94 11.27 3.98
C ASP A 216 -3.60 10.71 3.47
N MET A 217 -3.48 10.46 2.15
CA MET A 217 -2.21 10.01 1.55
C MET A 217 -1.12 11.07 1.72
N GLY A 218 -1.42 12.34 1.39
CA GLY A 218 -0.48 13.46 1.57
C GLY A 218 -0.09 13.68 3.03
N LEU A 219 -1.07 13.62 3.93
CA LEU A 219 -0.90 13.82 5.37
C LEU A 219 0.04 12.76 5.99
N ILE A 220 -0.22 11.48 5.73
CA ILE A 220 0.59 10.38 6.26
C ILE A 220 1.99 10.39 5.62
N SER A 221 2.07 10.59 4.31
CA SER A 221 3.36 10.66 3.61
C SER A 221 4.27 11.74 4.17
N LYS A 222 3.73 12.93 4.44
CA LYS A 222 4.46 14.03 5.07
C LYS A 222 5.10 13.63 6.40
N ALA A 223 4.44 12.76 7.17
CA ALA A 223 4.93 12.33 8.47
C ALA A 223 6.00 11.23 8.40
N ILE A 224 6.01 10.40 7.34
CA ILE A 224 6.88 9.21 7.28
C ILE A 224 7.93 9.24 6.15
N ILE A 225 7.87 10.19 5.23
CA ILE A 225 8.93 10.42 4.24
C ILE A 225 10.11 11.08 4.95
N SER A 226 11.23 10.38 5.00
CA SER A 226 12.47 10.92 5.58
C SER A 226 13.69 10.15 5.10
N LYS A 227 14.86 10.82 5.12
CA LYS A 227 16.13 10.12 4.95
C LYS A 227 16.48 9.36 6.22
N ASP A 228 16.80 8.09 6.08
CA ASP A 228 17.26 7.21 7.16
C ASP A 228 18.66 6.67 6.83
N SER A 229 19.62 6.89 7.72
CA SER A 229 20.99 6.37 7.56
C SER A 229 21.08 4.83 7.56
N LYS A 230 20.06 4.14 8.08
CA LYS A 230 19.97 2.68 8.12
C LYS A 230 19.35 2.07 6.85
N ASP A 231 18.77 2.89 5.97
CA ASP A 231 18.28 2.48 4.66
C ASP A 231 18.90 3.37 3.57
N ALA A 232 19.96 2.87 2.95
CA ALA A 232 20.76 3.59 1.95
C ALA A 232 19.94 4.02 0.71
N SER A 233 18.78 3.40 0.47
CA SER A 233 17.88 3.80 -0.63
C SER A 233 17.20 5.13 -0.38
N THR A 234 17.09 5.55 0.89
CA THR A 234 16.33 6.76 1.24
C THR A 234 17.06 8.04 0.85
N ARG A 235 16.27 9.05 0.49
CA ARG A 235 16.75 10.37 0.09
C ARG A 235 16.00 11.49 0.78
N ILE A 236 16.56 12.68 0.74
CA ILE A 236 15.88 13.90 1.18
C ILE A 236 14.83 14.24 0.11
N TYR A 237 13.61 14.51 0.54
CA TYR A 237 12.50 14.91 -0.31
C TYR A 237 11.68 16.01 0.40
N PRO A 238 11.30 17.09 -0.30
CA PRO A 238 10.54 18.18 0.32
C PRO A 238 9.10 17.74 0.61
N THR A 239 8.71 17.79 1.86
CA THR A 239 7.38 17.33 2.32
C THR A 239 6.52 18.47 2.94
N GLU A 240 7.06 19.68 3.11
CA GLU A 240 6.46 20.74 3.91
C GLU A 240 5.03 21.07 3.49
N ASN A 241 4.76 21.15 2.20
CA ASN A 241 3.46 21.49 1.62
C ASN A 241 2.71 20.29 1.03
N MET A 242 3.17 19.06 1.27
CA MET A 242 2.61 17.88 0.61
C MET A 242 1.10 17.74 0.87
N GLU A 243 0.67 17.89 2.12
CA GLU A 243 -0.74 17.76 2.54
C GLU A 243 -1.67 18.74 1.78
N SER A 244 -1.29 20.02 1.70
CA SER A 244 -2.09 21.05 1.03
C SER A 244 -1.95 21.01 -0.49
N SER A 245 -0.76 20.70 -1.01
CA SER A 245 -0.48 20.70 -2.44
C SER A 245 -1.22 19.61 -3.21
N VAL A 246 -1.47 18.45 -2.60
CA VAL A 246 -2.24 17.37 -3.24
C VAL A 246 -3.72 17.72 -3.47
N LEU A 247 -4.23 18.73 -2.77
CA LEU A 247 -5.61 19.22 -2.90
C LEU A 247 -5.75 20.39 -3.86
N GLN A 248 -4.64 21.05 -4.25
CA GLN A 248 -4.67 22.19 -5.15
C GLN A 248 -5.22 21.77 -6.53
N ASP A 249 -5.96 22.67 -7.13
CA ASP A 249 -6.41 22.48 -8.50
C ASP A 249 -5.23 22.63 -9.48
N HIS A 250 -5.30 21.91 -10.57
CA HIS A 250 -4.37 22.10 -11.66
C HIS A 250 -4.65 23.44 -12.37
N PRO A 251 -3.61 24.18 -12.79
CA PRO A 251 -3.81 25.41 -13.58
C PRO A 251 -4.46 25.12 -14.94
N PHE A 252 -4.28 23.90 -15.46
CA PHE A 252 -4.92 23.37 -16.67
C PHE A 252 -5.41 21.96 -16.39
N ASP A 253 -6.41 21.49 -17.15
CA ASP A 253 -6.87 20.11 -17.07
C ASP A 253 -5.69 19.15 -17.36
N PRO A 254 -5.37 18.22 -16.45
CA PRO A 254 -4.25 17.31 -16.65
C PRO A 254 -4.53 16.35 -17.81
N LYS A 255 -3.45 16.01 -18.52
CA LYS A 255 -3.45 15.00 -19.58
C LYS A 255 -2.89 13.70 -19.06
N PHE A 256 -3.52 12.61 -19.43
CA PHE A 256 -3.14 11.25 -19.05
C PHE A 256 -2.80 10.43 -20.28
N VAL A 257 -1.95 9.43 -20.11
CA VAL A 257 -1.73 8.40 -21.11
C VAL A 257 -2.30 7.06 -20.59
N PHE A 258 -3.08 6.38 -21.40
CA PHE A 258 -3.60 5.05 -21.08
C PHE A 258 -2.65 4.00 -21.64
N VAL A 259 -2.01 3.25 -20.74
CA VAL A 259 -1.03 2.23 -21.15
C VAL A 259 -1.67 0.85 -21.10
N GLN A 260 -1.73 0.21 -22.28
CA GLN A 260 -2.06 -1.21 -22.41
C GLN A 260 -0.76 -2.02 -22.27
N THR A 261 -0.48 -2.51 -21.07
CA THR A 261 0.71 -3.32 -20.80
C THR A 261 0.70 -4.65 -21.58
N PRO A 262 1.82 -5.37 -21.73
CA PRO A 262 1.86 -6.69 -22.36
C PRO A 262 0.89 -7.72 -21.74
N LYS A 263 0.43 -7.47 -20.50
CA LYS A 263 -0.56 -8.30 -19.79
C LYS A 263 -2.01 -7.91 -20.05
N TRP A 264 -2.28 -6.93 -20.91
CA TRP A 264 -3.63 -6.49 -21.26
C TRP A 264 -4.57 -7.65 -21.68
N LYS A 265 -4.04 -8.66 -22.35
CA LYS A 265 -4.80 -9.85 -22.75
C LYS A 265 -5.42 -10.60 -21.56
N ASN A 266 -4.80 -10.51 -20.38
CA ASN A 266 -5.22 -11.19 -19.15
C ASN A 266 -6.30 -10.41 -18.36
N LEU A 267 -6.60 -9.16 -18.78
CA LEU A 267 -7.70 -8.40 -18.21
C LEU A 267 -9.02 -9.04 -18.61
N ASP A 268 -9.91 -9.26 -17.64
CA ASP A 268 -11.23 -9.84 -17.93
C ASP A 268 -12.09 -8.92 -18.83
N SER A 269 -13.10 -9.51 -19.47
CA SER A 269 -13.93 -8.81 -20.46
C SER A 269 -14.74 -7.65 -19.85
N ASP A 270 -15.18 -7.78 -18.61
CA ASP A 270 -16.01 -6.75 -17.97
C ASP A 270 -15.15 -5.58 -17.49
N SER A 271 -13.94 -5.88 -17.00
CA SER A 271 -12.95 -4.86 -16.72
C SER A 271 -12.51 -4.11 -17.98
N LYS A 272 -12.30 -4.80 -19.11
CA LYS A 272 -12.04 -4.15 -20.41
C LYS A 272 -13.15 -3.15 -20.75
N LYS A 273 -14.42 -3.54 -20.67
CA LYS A 273 -15.57 -2.64 -20.90
C LYS A 273 -15.61 -1.48 -19.91
N ALA A 274 -15.25 -1.71 -18.64
CA ALA A 274 -15.20 -0.65 -17.63
C ALA A 274 -14.11 0.39 -17.95
N PHE A 275 -12.94 -0.05 -18.37
CA PHE A 275 -11.86 0.84 -18.82
C PHE A 275 -12.18 1.55 -20.14
N ASP A 276 -12.91 0.92 -21.07
CA ASP A 276 -13.39 1.58 -22.28
C ASP A 276 -14.39 2.71 -21.95
N ARG A 277 -15.28 2.49 -20.99
CA ARG A 277 -16.17 3.57 -20.49
C ARG A 277 -15.39 4.69 -19.82
N LEU A 278 -14.38 4.36 -19.03
CA LEU A 278 -13.50 5.34 -18.40
C LEU A 278 -12.81 6.23 -19.47
N ARG A 279 -12.22 5.61 -20.48
CA ARG A 279 -11.53 6.31 -21.58
C ARG A 279 -12.46 7.25 -22.34
N LYS A 280 -13.67 6.79 -22.66
CA LYS A 280 -14.70 7.65 -23.28
C LYS A 280 -15.07 8.84 -22.39
N LYS A 281 -15.19 8.65 -21.06
CA LYS A 281 -15.49 9.73 -20.11
C LYS A 281 -14.37 10.75 -20.00
N LEU A 282 -13.13 10.35 -20.26
CA LEU A 282 -11.91 11.17 -20.21
C LEU A 282 -11.42 11.64 -21.59
N GLU A 283 -12.16 11.45 -22.64
CA GLU A 283 -11.79 11.61 -24.06
C GLU A 283 -10.82 12.77 -24.35
N LYS A 284 -11.08 13.95 -23.77
CA LYS A 284 -10.22 15.14 -23.96
C LYS A 284 -8.93 15.14 -23.16
N ASN A 285 -8.85 14.26 -22.15
CA ASN A 285 -7.77 14.25 -21.17
C ASN A 285 -6.92 12.99 -21.22
N ILE A 286 -7.22 12.03 -22.13
CA ILE A 286 -6.53 10.75 -22.21
C ILE A 286 -6.15 10.41 -23.65
N VAL A 287 -4.95 9.85 -23.81
CA VAL A 287 -4.44 9.34 -25.10
C VAL A 287 -4.03 7.89 -24.89
N ASP A 288 -4.30 7.04 -25.87
CA ASP A 288 -3.90 5.63 -25.83
C ASP A 288 -2.43 5.47 -26.23
N PHE A 289 -1.73 4.63 -25.49
CA PHE A 289 -0.38 4.19 -25.78
C PHE A 289 -0.32 2.67 -25.68
N GLN A 290 0.17 2.05 -26.74
CA GLN A 290 0.45 0.61 -26.72
C GLN A 290 1.91 0.42 -26.28
N ASP A 291 2.06 -0.35 -25.21
CA ASP A 291 3.37 -0.62 -24.63
C ASP A 291 4.27 -1.39 -25.61
N PRO A 292 5.49 -0.90 -25.84
CA PRO A 292 6.48 -1.61 -26.62
C PRO A 292 6.79 -3.00 -26.06
N SER A 293 7.08 -3.95 -26.95
CA SER A 293 7.51 -5.32 -26.59
C SER A 293 8.75 -5.35 -25.67
N SER A 294 9.52 -4.25 -25.60
CA SER A 294 10.65 -4.09 -24.68
C SER A 294 10.27 -4.25 -23.21
N PHE A 295 9.02 -3.97 -22.84
CA PHE A 295 8.56 -4.15 -21.44
C PHE A 295 8.16 -5.59 -21.09
N GLU A 296 8.10 -6.51 -22.04
CA GLU A 296 7.82 -7.92 -21.72
C GLU A 296 8.89 -8.55 -20.80
N LYS A 297 10.15 -8.20 -20.99
CA LYS A 297 11.26 -8.69 -20.16
C LYS A 297 11.20 -8.21 -18.70
N ILE A 298 10.49 -7.12 -18.40
CA ILE A 298 10.37 -6.60 -17.04
C ILE A 298 9.78 -7.65 -16.09
N PHE A 299 8.85 -8.48 -16.57
CA PHE A 299 8.24 -9.52 -15.74
C PHE A 299 9.25 -10.59 -15.31
N GLU A 300 10.16 -10.96 -16.21
CA GLU A 300 11.26 -11.87 -15.91
C GLU A 300 12.30 -11.22 -15.00
N TYR A 301 12.72 -10.00 -15.31
CA TYR A 301 13.69 -9.25 -14.50
C TYR A 301 13.20 -9.03 -13.07
N GLN A 302 11.95 -8.62 -12.89
CA GLN A 302 11.34 -8.45 -11.59
C GLN A 302 11.31 -9.76 -10.80
N GLN A 303 11.00 -10.88 -11.45
CA GLN A 303 10.99 -12.20 -10.83
C GLN A 303 12.40 -12.61 -10.40
N ILE A 304 13.41 -12.46 -11.27
CA ILE A 304 14.81 -12.79 -10.97
C ILE A 304 15.29 -11.99 -9.75
N ILE A 305 15.09 -10.67 -9.73
CA ILE A 305 15.50 -9.83 -8.59
C ILE A 305 14.77 -10.28 -7.33
N MET A 306 13.44 -10.38 -7.38
CA MET A 306 12.64 -10.70 -6.20
C MET A 306 13.02 -12.06 -5.61
N GLU A 307 13.11 -13.11 -6.42
CA GLU A 307 13.36 -14.46 -5.93
C GLU A 307 14.82 -14.65 -5.49
N THR A 308 15.79 -14.02 -6.17
CA THR A 308 17.20 -14.02 -5.73
C THR A 308 17.36 -13.30 -4.40
N ASP A 309 16.78 -12.11 -4.26
CA ASP A 309 16.81 -11.36 -3.01
C ASP A 309 16.12 -12.12 -1.86
N MET A 310 14.98 -12.77 -2.15
CA MET A 310 14.27 -13.62 -1.17
C MET A 310 15.12 -14.82 -0.74
N ALA A 311 15.82 -15.49 -1.66
CA ALA A 311 16.69 -16.60 -1.34
C ALA A 311 17.79 -16.19 -0.33
N HIS A 312 18.28 -14.95 -0.44
CA HIS A 312 19.22 -14.39 0.53
C HIS A 312 18.53 -13.95 1.84
N ASN A 313 17.50 -13.08 1.74
CA ASN A 313 16.90 -12.42 2.90
C ASN A 313 16.07 -13.36 3.78
N LEU A 314 15.52 -14.43 3.22
CA LEU A 314 14.71 -15.42 3.92
C LEU A 314 15.46 -16.74 4.18
N SER A 315 16.78 -16.81 3.91
CA SER A 315 17.61 -18.01 4.11
C SER A 315 17.44 -18.61 5.50
N TYR A 316 17.46 -17.77 6.56
CA TYR A 316 17.25 -18.23 7.94
C TYR A 316 15.92 -18.98 8.11
N PHE A 317 14.82 -18.47 7.56
CA PHE A 317 13.51 -19.15 7.65
C PHE A 317 13.52 -20.47 6.87
N TYR A 318 14.11 -20.46 5.70
CA TYR A 318 14.20 -21.63 4.83
C TYR A 318 15.07 -22.73 5.45
N GLU A 319 16.27 -22.42 5.92
CA GLU A 319 17.22 -23.38 6.45
C GLU A 319 16.78 -23.97 7.80
N THR A 320 16.25 -23.12 8.69
CA THR A 320 15.91 -23.55 10.06
C THR A 320 14.48 -24.08 10.20
N ASN A 321 13.57 -23.76 9.26
CA ASN A 321 12.16 -24.08 9.37
C ASN A 321 11.53 -24.57 8.05
N LYS A 322 12.30 -25.24 7.19
CA LYS A 322 11.88 -25.69 5.85
C LYS A 322 10.51 -26.40 5.83
N ASN A 323 10.15 -27.11 6.89
CA ASN A 323 8.89 -27.87 7.01
C ASN A 323 7.70 -27.01 7.44
N LYS A 324 7.94 -25.76 7.90
CA LYS A 324 6.91 -24.85 8.42
C LYS A 324 6.59 -23.69 7.47
N ILE A 325 7.31 -23.57 6.35
CA ILE A 325 7.03 -22.56 5.33
C ILE A 325 6.22 -23.15 4.17
N GLY A 326 5.35 -22.33 3.57
CA GLY A 326 4.46 -22.73 2.50
C GLY A 326 5.19 -23.19 1.22
N LYS A 327 4.50 -24.00 0.41
CA LYS A 327 5.07 -24.57 -0.81
C LYS A 327 5.51 -23.52 -1.82
N LYS A 328 4.66 -22.49 -2.06
CA LYS A 328 4.96 -21.42 -3.04
C LYS A 328 6.21 -20.63 -2.66
N LEU A 329 6.35 -20.31 -1.38
CA LEU A 329 7.52 -19.58 -0.88
C LEU A 329 8.78 -20.43 -1.01
N LYS A 330 8.69 -21.73 -0.69
CA LYS A 330 9.79 -22.69 -0.83
C LYS A 330 10.29 -22.78 -2.28
N GLU A 331 9.37 -22.97 -3.23
CA GLU A 331 9.68 -23.03 -4.66
C GLU A 331 10.31 -21.72 -5.16
N ALA A 332 9.84 -20.57 -4.69
CA ALA A 332 10.42 -19.28 -5.07
C ALA A 332 11.86 -19.10 -4.54
N ILE A 333 12.13 -19.51 -3.30
CA ILE A 333 13.48 -19.48 -2.73
C ILE A 333 14.41 -20.41 -3.50
N GLU A 334 13.97 -21.63 -3.83
CA GLU A 334 14.74 -22.62 -4.59
C GLU A 334 15.04 -22.13 -6.02
N ARG A 335 14.09 -21.48 -6.71
CA ARG A 335 14.37 -20.80 -7.99
C ARG A 335 15.36 -19.65 -7.82
N GLY A 336 15.20 -18.84 -6.79
CA GLY A 336 16.13 -17.75 -6.48
C GLY A 336 17.58 -18.21 -6.26
N GLN A 337 17.77 -19.38 -5.65
CA GLN A 337 19.08 -20.01 -5.48
C GLN A 337 19.67 -20.52 -6.81
N SER A 338 18.85 -20.75 -7.84
CA SER A 338 19.27 -21.30 -9.14
C SER A 338 19.67 -20.23 -10.17
N TYR A 339 19.25 -18.98 -10.01
CA TYR A 339 19.61 -17.90 -10.92
C TYR A 339 21.11 -17.61 -10.89
N LYS A 340 21.67 -17.29 -12.06
CA LYS A 340 23.10 -16.90 -12.16
C LYS A 340 23.27 -15.41 -11.79
N SER A 341 24.41 -15.08 -11.24
CA SER A 341 24.77 -13.70 -10.94
C SER A 341 24.69 -12.77 -12.17
N LYS A 342 24.97 -13.29 -13.37
CA LYS A 342 24.83 -12.56 -14.64
C LYS A 342 23.36 -12.16 -14.88
N ASP A 343 22.42 -13.10 -14.68
CA ASP A 343 20.99 -12.83 -14.93
C ASP A 343 20.45 -11.79 -13.95
N TYR A 344 20.89 -11.85 -12.69
CA TYR A 344 20.56 -10.84 -11.69
C TYR A 344 21.16 -9.47 -12.04
N ALA A 345 22.44 -9.41 -12.43
CA ALA A 345 23.08 -8.16 -12.82
C ALA A 345 22.36 -7.53 -14.02
N GLU A 346 22.05 -8.32 -15.07
CA GLU A 346 21.29 -7.85 -16.24
C GLU A 346 19.94 -7.28 -15.81
N ALA A 347 19.23 -7.95 -14.92
CA ALA A 347 17.93 -7.50 -14.43
C ALA A 347 18.03 -6.17 -13.64
N VAL A 348 19.11 -5.96 -12.89
CA VAL A 348 19.35 -4.72 -12.14
C VAL A 348 19.75 -3.58 -13.07
N ASP A 349 20.67 -3.80 -13.99
CA ASP A 349 21.21 -2.79 -14.91
C ASP A 349 20.13 -2.22 -15.85
N ASN A 350 19.11 -3.02 -16.16
CA ASN A 350 18.00 -2.58 -17.00
C ASN A 350 16.96 -1.70 -16.29
N ILE A 351 17.01 -1.54 -14.95
CA ILE A 351 16.01 -0.71 -14.21
C ILE A 351 16.05 0.74 -14.71
N GLU A 352 17.22 1.37 -14.73
CA GLU A 352 17.36 2.78 -15.13
C GLU A 352 17.09 2.97 -16.61
N THR A 353 17.64 2.12 -17.49
CA THR A 353 17.40 2.21 -18.94
C THR A 353 15.92 2.13 -19.30
N LEU A 354 15.18 1.19 -18.67
CA LEU A 354 13.74 1.04 -18.93
C LEU A 354 12.92 2.14 -18.25
N TYR A 355 13.39 2.66 -17.12
CA TYR A 355 12.78 3.84 -16.51
C TYR A 355 12.93 5.07 -17.40
N ASP A 356 14.11 5.36 -17.94
CA ASP A 356 14.36 6.50 -18.83
C ASP A 356 13.43 6.46 -20.05
N ASN A 357 13.27 5.30 -20.68
CA ASN A 357 12.33 5.12 -21.79
C ASN A 357 10.87 5.43 -21.40
N MET A 358 10.46 5.06 -20.17
CA MET A 358 9.11 5.32 -19.69
C MET A 358 8.92 6.78 -19.26
N SER A 359 9.96 7.39 -18.71
CA SER A 359 9.94 8.77 -18.20
C SER A 359 9.65 9.82 -19.28
N GLU A 360 10.01 9.53 -20.54
CA GLU A 360 9.70 10.38 -21.69
C GLU A 360 8.20 10.71 -21.81
N LEU A 361 7.33 9.83 -21.37
CA LEU A 361 5.90 10.07 -21.35
C LEU A 361 5.51 11.27 -20.46
N PHE A 362 6.26 11.53 -19.39
CA PHE A 362 5.95 12.60 -18.45
C PHE A 362 6.34 14.01 -18.94
N HIS A 363 7.06 14.12 -20.05
CA HIS A 363 7.22 15.39 -20.76
C HIS A 363 5.90 15.90 -21.37
N HIS A 364 4.96 14.99 -21.64
CA HIS A 364 3.69 15.31 -22.31
C HIS A 364 2.45 15.03 -21.46
N PHE A 365 2.57 14.13 -20.49
CA PHE A 365 1.46 13.64 -19.67
C PHE A 365 1.74 13.82 -18.16
N HIS A 366 0.69 14.01 -17.39
CA HIS A 366 0.80 14.20 -15.96
C HIS A 366 0.86 12.87 -15.20
N ALA A 367 0.27 11.82 -15.76
CA ALA A 367 0.32 10.47 -15.22
C ALA A 367 -0.11 9.43 -16.26
N ILE A 368 0.25 8.18 -15.99
CA ILE A 368 -0.21 6.99 -16.69
C ILE A 368 -1.48 6.46 -16.00
N ILE A 369 -2.44 5.99 -16.79
CA ILE A 369 -3.61 5.25 -16.31
C ILE A 369 -3.52 3.81 -16.84
N THR A 370 -3.74 2.82 -15.97
CA THR A 370 -3.71 1.39 -16.32
C THR A 370 -4.58 0.60 -15.32
N PRO A 371 -4.96 -0.65 -15.59
CA PRO A 371 -5.61 -1.49 -14.58
C PRO A 371 -4.73 -1.71 -13.34
N ALA A 372 -5.36 -1.85 -12.18
CA ALA A 372 -4.67 -2.23 -10.95
C ALA A 372 -4.57 -3.77 -10.78
N THR A 373 -5.52 -4.50 -11.39
CA THR A 373 -5.69 -5.95 -11.25
C THR A 373 -6.24 -6.53 -12.55
N THR A 374 -6.26 -7.86 -12.65
CA THR A 374 -6.82 -8.59 -13.81
C THR A 374 -8.35 -8.54 -13.88
N GLY A 375 -9.01 -8.03 -12.86
CA GLY A 375 -10.45 -7.98 -12.74
C GLY A 375 -10.89 -7.75 -11.30
N GLU A 376 -12.13 -8.12 -10.98
CA GLU A 376 -12.65 -8.15 -9.62
C GLU A 376 -11.85 -9.12 -8.72
N ALA A 377 -11.99 -8.96 -7.41
CA ALA A 377 -11.40 -9.88 -6.44
C ALA A 377 -11.82 -11.34 -6.73
N PRO A 378 -10.88 -12.28 -6.91
CA PRO A 378 -11.19 -13.68 -7.14
C PRO A 378 -12.02 -14.29 -6.00
N LYS A 379 -12.90 -15.25 -6.34
CA LYS A 379 -13.58 -16.08 -5.35
C LYS A 379 -12.59 -17.06 -4.70
N GLY A 380 -12.83 -17.36 -3.43
CA GLY A 380 -11.98 -18.21 -2.61
C GLY A 380 -10.84 -17.44 -1.93
N LEU A 381 -10.25 -18.06 -0.91
CA LEU A 381 -9.20 -17.46 -0.07
C LEU A 381 -7.81 -18.07 -0.32
N ALA A 382 -7.69 -19.07 -1.20
CA ALA A 382 -6.43 -19.77 -1.48
C ALA A 382 -5.46 -18.99 -2.40
N TYR A 383 -5.89 -17.84 -2.93
CA TYR A 383 -5.12 -17.04 -3.88
C TYR A 383 -5.37 -15.56 -3.68
N THR A 384 -4.33 -14.75 -3.74
CA THR A 384 -4.40 -13.30 -3.52
C THR A 384 -4.56 -12.46 -4.79
N GLY A 385 -4.79 -13.10 -5.95
CA GLY A 385 -4.83 -12.45 -7.27
C GLY A 385 -3.46 -12.24 -7.90
N SER A 386 -3.42 -11.96 -9.21
CA SER A 386 -2.19 -11.69 -9.96
C SER A 386 -1.68 -10.25 -9.73
N PRO A 387 -0.37 -10.03 -9.51
CA PRO A 387 0.22 -8.70 -9.41
C PRO A 387 0.62 -8.10 -10.77
N GLU A 388 0.40 -8.77 -11.87
CA GLU A 388 1.01 -8.48 -13.18
C GLU A 388 0.77 -7.05 -13.69
N PHE A 389 -0.33 -6.40 -13.33
CA PHE A 389 -0.56 -4.99 -13.67
C PHE A 389 0.20 -4.00 -12.78
N CYS A 390 0.82 -4.48 -11.69
CA CYS A 390 1.65 -3.66 -10.80
C CYS A 390 3.15 -3.85 -11.05
N THR A 391 3.54 -4.95 -11.69
CA THR A 391 4.91 -5.43 -11.80
C THR A 391 5.85 -4.40 -12.43
N ILE A 392 5.48 -3.81 -13.56
CA ILE A 392 6.28 -2.81 -14.29
C ILE A 392 6.60 -1.63 -13.37
N TRP A 393 5.60 -1.06 -12.76
CA TRP A 393 5.71 0.17 -11.95
C TRP A 393 6.48 -0.03 -10.66
N THR A 394 6.42 -1.25 -10.11
CA THR A 394 7.21 -1.64 -8.94
C THR A 394 8.67 -1.84 -9.31
N TYR A 395 8.95 -2.57 -10.38
CA TYR A 395 10.30 -2.79 -10.89
C TYR A 395 10.99 -1.46 -11.24
N LEU A 396 10.30 -0.55 -11.91
CA LEU A 396 10.82 0.78 -12.25
C LEU A 396 10.87 1.74 -11.05
N GLY A 397 10.34 1.37 -9.88
CA GLY A 397 10.35 2.23 -8.67
C GLY A 397 9.44 3.45 -8.74
N MET A 398 8.50 3.49 -9.69
CA MET A 398 7.60 4.62 -9.94
C MET A 398 6.48 4.71 -8.89
N PRO A 399 6.04 5.92 -8.48
CA PRO A 399 4.91 6.06 -7.57
C PRO A 399 3.63 5.57 -8.24
N SER A 400 2.79 4.89 -7.48
CA SER A 400 1.53 4.33 -7.99
C SER A 400 0.42 4.45 -6.95
N ILE A 401 -0.81 4.67 -7.41
CA ILE A 401 -1.99 4.72 -6.56
C ILE A 401 -3.15 3.95 -7.20
N SER A 402 -3.88 3.20 -6.39
CA SER A 402 -5.16 2.60 -6.78
C SER A 402 -6.30 3.50 -6.35
N LEU A 403 -7.16 3.88 -7.28
CA LEU A 403 -8.34 4.70 -7.01
C LEU A 403 -9.61 3.84 -7.17
N PRO A 404 -10.51 3.81 -6.18
CA PRO A 404 -11.77 3.04 -6.23
C PRO A 404 -12.82 3.79 -7.07
N ILE A 405 -12.65 3.76 -8.40
CA ILE A 405 -13.48 4.55 -9.34
C ILE A 405 -14.44 3.66 -10.13
N LEU A 406 -14.03 2.42 -10.42
CA LEU A 406 -14.79 1.51 -11.26
C LEU A 406 -15.42 0.39 -10.42
N GLU A 407 -16.43 -0.22 -11.01
CA GLU A 407 -17.15 -1.36 -10.47
C GLU A 407 -17.30 -2.42 -11.57
N GLY A 408 -17.13 -3.67 -11.20
CA GLY A 408 -17.33 -4.80 -12.09
C GLY A 408 -18.79 -5.27 -12.15
N SER A 409 -19.04 -6.32 -12.92
CA SER A 409 -20.38 -6.86 -13.15
C SER A 409 -21.03 -7.47 -11.89
N ASN A 410 -20.21 -7.93 -10.94
CA ASN A 410 -20.68 -8.46 -9.66
C ASN A 410 -20.74 -7.38 -8.55
N LYS A 411 -20.71 -6.10 -8.91
CA LYS A 411 -20.67 -4.96 -7.98
C LYS A 411 -19.45 -4.95 -7.04
N MET A 412 -18.40 -5.63 -7.43
CA MET A 412 -17.13 -5.61 -6.72
C MET A 412 -16.28 -4.42 -7.20
N PRO A 413 -15.49 -3.82 -6.32
CA PRO A 413 -14.59 -2.74 -6.69
C PRO A 413 -13.58 -3.16 -7.78
N LEU A 414 -13.30 -2.23 -8.68
CA LEU A 414 -12.21 -2.29 -9.65
C LEU A 414 -11.35 -1.03 -9.52
N GLY A 415 -10.10 -1.20 -9.11
CA GLY A 415 -9.16 -0.08 -8.97
C GLY A 415 -8.65 0.41 -10.32
N VAL A 416 -8.66 1.72 -10.50
CA VAL A 416 -7.89 2.39 -11.55
C VAL A 416 -6.50 2.68 -10.99
N GLN A 417 -5.48 2.08 -11.57
CA GLN A 417 -4.10 2.39 -11.21
C GLN A 417 -3.64 3.63 -11.96
N VAL A 418 -3.20 4.62 -11.20
CA VAL A 418 -2.53 5.81 -11.74
C VAL A 418 -1.06 5.71 -11.35
N VAL A 419 -0.16 6.02 -12.28
CA VAL A 419 1.29 5.94 -12.09
C VAL A 419 1.92 7.26 -12.46
N GLY A 420 2.84 7.75 -11.62
CA GLY A 420 3.52 9.02 -11.79
C GLY A 420 5.01 8.89 -12.09
N GLU A 421 5.63 10.00 -12.39
CA GLU A 421 7.08 10.14 -12.52
C GLU A 421 7.75 9.97 -11.14
N LYS A 422 8.94 9.33 -11.12
CA LYS A 422 9.72 9.19 -9.89
C LYS A 422 10.03 10.54 -9.27
N PHE A 423 9.79 10.65 -7.95
CA PHE A 423 10.10 11.82 -7.14
C PHE A 423 9.27 13.08 -7.47
N ASP A 424 8.19 12.92 -8.22
CA ASP A 424 7.19 13.97 -8.42
C ASP A 424 5.84 13.58 -7.76
N ASP A 425 5.94 12.95 -6.59
CA ASP A 425 4.81 12.36 -5.86
C ASP A 425 3.72 13.38 -5.52
N VAL A 426 4.06 14.64 -5.27
CA VAL A 426 3.08 15.69 -4.97
C VAL A 426 2.22 16.02 -6.20
N ARG A 427 2.85 16.27 -7.37
CA ARG A 427 2.13 16.54 -8.63
C ARG A 427 1.31 15.31 -9.05
N PHE A 428 1.89 14.13 -8.89
CA PHE A 428 1.21 12.87 -9.13
C PHE A 428 -0.06 12.71 -8.31
N LEU A 429 0.00 12.88 -6.97
CA LEU A 429 -1.17 12.78 -6.10
C LEU A 429 -2.22 13.85 -6.41
N ARG A 430 -1.80 15.06 -6.79
CA ARG A 430 -2.71 16.11 -7.25
C ARG A 430 -3.47 15.70 -8.51
N SER A 431 -2.77 15.07 -9.47
CA SER A 431 -3.38 14.55 -10.70
C SER A 431 -4.37 13.42 -10.40
N ALA A 432 -4.02 12.51 -9.46
CA ALA A 432 -4.91 11.47 -8.99
C ALA A 432 -6.17 12.03 -8.28
N ASN A 433 -6.02 13.10 -7.50
CA ASN A 433 -7.13 13.81 -6.86
C ASN A 433 -8.08 14.45 -7.89
N TRP A 434 -7.53 15.09 -8.92
CA TRP A 434 -8.32 15.64 -10.02
C TRP A 434 -9.13 14.54 -10.71
N LEU A 435 -8.49 13.42 -11.04
CA LEU A 435 -9.14 12.28 -11.68
C LEU A 435 -10.30 11.72 -10.82
N LEU A 436 -10.06 11.56 -9.52
CA LEU A 436 -11.06 11.08 -8.58
C LEU A 436 -12.26 12.02 -8.49
N LYS A 437 -12.04 13.35 -8.39
CA LYS A 437 -13.09 14.37 -8.40
C LYS A 437 -13.88 14.39 -9.72
N LYS A 438 -13.18 14.26 -10.85
CA LYS A 438 -13.79 14.28 -12.19
C LYS A 438 -14.71 13.09 -12.44
N LEU A 439 -14.40 11.92 -11.90
CA LEU A 439 -15.09 10.67 -12.17
C LEU A 439 -16.16 10.31 -11.12
N LYS A 440 -16.09 10.86 -9.92
CA LYS A 440 -17.15 10.71 -8.89
C LYS A 440 -18.37 11.63 -9.10
N LYS A 441 -18.23 12.60 -10.01
CA LYS A 441 -19.36 13.42 -10.47
C LYS A 441 -20.16 12.67 -11.54
#